data_53c63d22eae92d1d06ef8dd07276d35a
#
_entry.id   53c63d22eae92d1d06ef8dd07276d35a
#
_cell.length_a   1.000
_cell.length_b   1.000
_cell.length_c   1.000
_cell.angle_alpha   90.00
_cell.angle_beta   90.00
_cell.angle_gamma   90.00
#
_symmetry.space_group_name_H-M   'P 1'
#
loop_
_entity.id
_entity.type
_entity.pdbx_description
1 polymer ?
#
loop_
_entity_poly.entity_id
_entity_poly.type
_entity_poly.pdbx_seq_one_letter_code
_entity_poly.pdbx_strand_id
1 'polypeptide(L)'
;GHELQKLEKYIVGSKNKYDALLVKSYDNVWGHDIKLHAQNYNYENHLYSFYKANCDLNINTAVSNGKYEDYKIVYMPAYNIVTDAEKEKIKEYVKNGGTLVLTFRSGTRDEYNRVRPMALPGVFKEIAGIEAVEFDAPRKPVKIYGEVSGSAEIWCDIIKPDTAKTICTYGSEYYKGESAVTVNEYGKGRVYYVGCDLDNDAMKELVRIISKSANVETVDTPNGVEVVKRDDCTIILNHNENEVDTKIKGVSLFDGLEFNGVLDGYGVQFLEGSI
;
A
#
# COMPACT_ATOMS: atom_id res chain seq x y z
N GLY A 1 -0.87 -12.80 32.75
CA GLY A 1 -0.48 -13.90 33.54
C GLY A 1 -0.71 -15.25 32.91
N HIS A 2 -1.67 -16.02 33.43
CA HIS A 2 -1.88 -17.44 33.05
C HIS A 2 -2.26 -17.65 31.58
N GLU A 3 -2.98 -16.73 30.96
CA GLU A 3 -3.34 -16.82 29.53
C GLU A 3 -2.11 -16.76 28.64
N LEU A 4 -1.18 -15.81 28.91
CA LEU A 4 0.05 -15.69 28.16
C LEU A 4 0.97 -16.94 28.31
N GLN A 5 0.92 -17.61 29.48
CA GLN A 5 1.66 -18.87 29.67
C GLN A 5 1.15 -19.98 28.73
N LYS A 6 -0.17 -20.07 28.52
CA LYS A 6 -0.76 -21.04 27.57
C LYS A 6 -0.33 -20.78 26.12
N LEU A 7 -0.13 -19.50 25.77
CA LEU A 7 0.23 -19.04 24.44
C LEU A 7 1.74 -19.06 24.18
N GLU A 8 2.57 -19.27 25.22
CA GLU A 8 4.03 -19.18 25.14
C GLU A 8 4.60 -19.96 23.94
N LYS A 9 4.18 -21.21 23.77
CA LYS A 9 4.65 -22.09 22.70
C LYS A 9 4.29 -21.61 21.27
N TYR A 10 3.30 -20.73 21.12
CA TYR A 10 2.87 -20.18 19.82
C TYR A 10 3.44 -18.79 19.56
N ILE A 11 3.79 -18.05 20.62
CA ILE A 11 4.22 -16.65 20.52
C ILE A 11 5.74 -16.52 20.60
N VAL A 12 6.37 -17.25 21.55
CA VAL A 12 7.82 -17.13 21.75
C VAL A 12 8.58 -17.74 20.59
N GLY A 13 9.38 -16.91 19.92
CA GLY A 13 10.14 -17.29 18.73
C GLY A 13 9.37 -17.24 17.42
N SER A 14 8.04 -17.11 17.46
CA SER A 14 7.25 -16.92 16.22
C SER A 14 7.45 -15.52 15.65
N LYS A 15 7.29 -15.38 14.32
CA LYS A 15 7.45 -14.12 13.60
C LYS A 15 6.14 -13.68 12.97
N ASN A 16 5.94 -12.37 12.86
CA ASN A 16 4.88 -11.84 12.02
C ASN A 16 5.22 -12.12 10.55
N LYS A 17 4.22 -12.55 9.78
CA LYS A 17 4.34 -12.68 8.33
C LYS A 17 3.96 -11.36 7.70
N TYR A 18 4.91 -10.72 7.05
CA TYR A 18 4.67 -9.48 6.31
C TYR A 18 4.66 -9.77 4.81
N ASP A 19 3.52 -9.55 4.16
CA ASP A 19 3.39 -9.67 2.70
C ASP A 19 3.70 -8.37 1.98
N ALA A 20 3.57 -7.24 2.67
CA ALA A 20 3.75 -5.91 2.12
C ALA A 20 4.80 -5.09 2.88
N LEU A 21 5.49 -4.22 2.16
CA LEU A 21 6.40 -3.21 2.68
C LEU A 21 5.93 -1.82 2.26
N LEU A 22 5.72 -0.94 3.22
CA LEU A 22 5.62 0.49 2.98
C LEU A 22 6.98 1.13 3.23
N VAL A 23 7.61 1.63 2.18
CA VAL A 23 8.94 2.24 2.28
C VAL A 23 8.83 3.65 2.85
N LYS A 24 9.44 3.87 4.01
CA LYS A 24 9.60 5.19 4.63
C LYS A 24 11.09 5.54 4.69
N SER A 25 11.48 6.60 4.00
CA SER A 25 12.83 7.18 4.00
C SER A 25 12.78 8.58 4.57
N TYR A 26 13.63 8.88 5.53
CA TYR A 26 13.72 10.22 6.12
C TYR A 26 14.23 11.27 5.11
N ASP A 27 15.07 10.88 4.17
CA ASP A 27 15.49 11.78 3.08
C ASP A 27 14.29 12.23 2.26
N ASN A 28 13.35 11.32 1.98
CA ASN A 28 12.10 11.64 1.30
C ASN A 28 11.18 12.50 2.17
N VAL A 29 11.04 12.21 3.47
CA VAL A 29 10.28 13.05 4.41
C VAL A 29 10.80 14.48 4.38
N TRP A 30 12.09 14.67 4.63
CA TRP A 30 12.71 15.99 4.64
C TRP A 30 12.70 16.67 3.27
N GLY A 31 12.87 15.90 2.19
CA GLY A 31 12.81 16.40 0.82
C GLY A 31 11.43 16.98 0.47
N HIS A 32 10.35 16.40 0.94
CA HIS A 32 8.99 16.91 0.79
C HIS A 32 8.70 18.09 1.71
N ASP A 33 9.22 18.09 2.94
CA ASP A 33 9.04 19.20 3.90
C ASP A 33 9.73 20.49 3.46
N ILE A 34 10.91 20.37 2.81
CA ILE A 34 11.64 21.55 2.29
C ILE A 34 10.83 22.26 1.21
N LYS A 35 10.07 21.54 0.40
CA LYS A 35 9.27 22.11 -0.68
C LYS A 35 7.92 21.38 -0.82
N LEU A 36 6.86 22.05 -0.42
CA LEU A 36 5.50 21.59 -0.68
C LEU A 36 5.22 21.57 -2.18
N HIS A 37 4.61 20.50 -2.66
CA HIS A 37 4.27 20.32 -4.07
C HIS A 37 2.89 20.86 -4.41
N ALA A 38 1.94 20.80 -3.46
CA ALA A 38 0.61 21.40 -3.54
C ALA A 38 0.20 21.93 -2.16
N GLN A 39 -0.77 22.85 -2.12
CA GLN A 39 -1.16 23.58 -0.91
C GLN A 39 -1.60 22.66 0.24
N ASN A 40 -2.32 21.59 -0.06
CA ASN A 40 -2.85 20.66 0.95
C ASN A 40 -2.11 19.31 0.96
N TYR A 41 -0.98 19.22 0.28
CA TYR A 41 -0.21 18.00 0.23
C TYR A 41 0.60 17.80 1.50
N ASN A 42 0.45 16.64 2.11
CA ASN A 42 1.29 16.19 3.22
C ASN A 42 1.79 14.77 2.92
N TYR A 43 3.11 14.60 2.90
CA TYR A 43 3.75 13.34 2.53
C TYR A 43 3.43 12.21 3.51
N GLU A 44 3.41 12.48 4.82
CA GLU A 44 3.11 11.46 5.81
C GLU A 44 1.64 11.01 5.74
N ASN A 45 0.70 11.92 5.47
CA ASN A 45 -0.69 11.57 5.21
C ASN A 45 -0.83 10.70 3.94
N HIS A 46 -0.02 10.97 2.91
CA HIS A 46 0.00 10.15 1.70
C HIS A 46 0.56 8.75 1.96
N LEU A 47 1.62 8.62 2.76
CA LEU A 47 2.09 7.31 3.24
C LEU A 47 1.00 6.59 4.07
N TYR A 48 0.35 7.34 4.97
CA TYR A 48 -0.66 6.80 5.85
C TYR A 48 -1.88 6.27 5.11
N SER A 49 -2.28 6.87 3.98
CA SER A 49 -3.41 6.38 3.17
C SER A 49 -3.19 4.95 2.67
N PHE A 50 -1.97 4.62 2.25
CA PHE A 50 -1.60 3.24 1.88
C PHE A 50 -1.55 2.31 3.10
N TYR A 51 -0.94 2.76 4.20
CA TYR A 51 -0.88 1.98 5.44
C TYR A 51 -2.29 1.65 5.93
N LYS A 52 -3.17 2.65 6.00
CA LYS A 52 -4.56 2.49 6.41
C LYS A 52 -5.32 1.51 5.51
N ALA A 53 -5.19 1.62 4.20
CA ALA A 53 -5.84 0.70 3.26
C ALA A 53 -5.39 -0.75 3.46
N ASN A 54 -4.10 -0.98 3.73
CA ASN A 54 -3.58 -2.30 4.07
C ASN A 54 -4.14 -2.81 5.41
N CYS A 55 -4.18 -1.96 6.45
CA CYS A 55 -4.79 -2.31 7.74
C CYS A 55 -6.28 -2.65 7.59
N ASP A 56 -7.04 -1.86 6.82
CA ASP A 56 -8.46 -2.09 6.56
C ASP A 56 -8.75 -3.40 5.79
N LEU A 57 -7.72 -4.00 5.20
CA LEU A 57 -7.75 -5.29 4.50
C LEU A 57 -7.01 -6.40 5.26
N ASN A 58 -6.54 -6.11 6.46
CA ASN A 58 -5.77 -7.02 7.31
C ASN A 58 -4.53 -7.60 6.62
N ILE A 59 -3.83 -6.77 5.84
CA ILE A 59 -2.55 -7.12 5.23
C ILE A 59 -1.45 -6.71 6.19
N ASN A 60 -0.69 -7.68 6.71
CA ASN A 60 0.47 -7.38 7.54
C ASN A 60 1.49 -6.59 6.71
N THR A 61 1.67 -5.32 7.05
CA THR A 61 2.53 -4.39 6.32
C THR A 61 3.67 -3.91 7.20
N ALA A 62 4.90 -4.20 6.79
CA ALA A 62 6.08 -3.63 7.43
C ALA A 62 6.29 -2.18 7.01
N VAL A 63 6.81 -1.35 7.91
CA VAL A 63 7.25 0.01 7.58
C VAL A 63 8.76 0.07 7.79
N SER A 64 9.53 0.21 6.71
CA SER A 64 10.99 0.12 6.74
C SER A 64 11.61 0.76 5.50
N ASN A 65 12.93 0.66 5.38
CA ASN A 65 13.67 1.03 4.19
C ASN A 65 14.65 -0.10 3.80
N GLY A 66 14.51 -0.63 2.58
CA GLY A 66 15.34 -1.69 2.01
C GLY A 66 14.81 -3.11 2.22
N LYS A 67 15.54 -4.11 1.72
CA LYS A 67 15.18 -5.54 1.70
C LYS A 67 13.85 -5.80 0.99
N TYR A 68 13.70 -5.23 -0.21
CA TYR A 68 12.47 -5.34 -1.00
C TYR A 68 12.10 -6.79 -1.36
N GLU A 69 13.11 -7.63 -1.54
CA GLU A 69 13.00 -9.05 -1.93
C GLU A 69 12.23 -9.93 -0.93
N ASP A 70 12.11 -9.49 0.32
CA ASP A 70 11.40 -10.23 1.36
C ASP A 70 9.86 -10.07 1.26
N TYR A 71 9.36 -9.19 0.37
CA TYR A 71 7.95 -8.80 0.30
C TYR A 71 7.36 -9.02 -1.08
N LYS A 72 6.09 -9.42 -1.14
CA LYS A 72 5.34 -9.57 -2.39
C LYS A 72 4.94 -8.23 -2.99
N ILE A 73 4.63 -7.25 -2.12
CA ILE A 73 4.23 -5.90 -2.51
C ILE A 73 5.13 -4.88 -1.83
N VAL A 74 5.64 -3.94 -2.60
CA VAL A 74 6.42 -2.80 -2.10
C VAL A 74 5.72 -1.51 -2.51
N TYR A 75 5.26 -0.75 -1.53
CA TYR A 75 4.67 0.57 -1.72
C TYR A 75 5.74 1.64 -1.54
N MET A 76 5.89 2.50 -2.53
CA MET A 76 6.78 3.67 -2.54
C MET A 76 6.01 4.94 -2.92
N PRO A 77 5.07 5.41 -2.06
CA PRO A 77 4.27 6.59 -2.35
C PRO A 77 5.16 7.83 -2.42
N ALA A 78 5.05 8.59 -3.51
CA ALA A 78 5.82 9.81 -3.77
C ALA A 78 7.32 9.69 -3.42
N TYR A 79 7.92 8.55 -3.69
CA TYR A 79 9.33 8.25 -3.38
C TYR A 79 10.25 9.03 -4.32
N ASN A 80 10.47 10.27 -3.98
CA ASN A 80 11.02 11.32 -4.84
C ASN A 80 12.54 11.21 -5.00
N ILE A 81 13.25 11.06 -3.86
CA ILE A 81 14.72 10.94 -3.81
C ILE A 81 15.09 9.48 -3.93
N VAL A 82 15.84 9.15 -4.97
CA VAL A 82 16.27 7.79 -5.29
C VAL A 82 17.73 7.81 -5.70
N THR A 83 18.57 7.02 -5.05
CA THR A 83 19.96 6.82 -5.48
C THR A 83 20.01 5.87 -6.70
N ASP A 84 21.09 5.94 -7.48
CA ASP A 84 21.26 5.03 -8.61
C ASP A 84 21.37 3.57 -8.16
N ALA A 85 21.93 3.32 -6.97
CA ALA A 85 22.01 1.96 -6.40
C ALA A 85 20.62 1.44 -6.00
N GLU A 86 19.75 2.27 -5.42
CA GLU A 86 18.37 1.89 -5.10
C GLU A 86 17.54 1.63 -6.36
N LYS A 87 17.68 2.50 -7.36
CA LYS A 87 17.01 2.31 -8.65
C LYS A 87 17.27 0.91 -9.20
N GLU A 88 18.53 0.45 -9.23
CA GLU A 88 18.86 -0.88 -9.76
C GLU A 88 18.29 -2.01 -8.89
N LYS A 89 18.31 -1.88 -7.55
CA LYS A 89 17.68 -2.85 -6.63
C LYS A 89 16.17 -2.95 -6.85
N ILE A 90 15.51 -1.80 -7.02
CA ILE A 90 14.06 -1.74 -7.27
C ILE A 90 13.72 -2.39 -8.62
N LYS A 91 14.48 -2.09 -9.67
CA LYS A 91 14.32 -2.73 -10.99
C LYS A 91 14.48 -4.25 -10.91
N GLU A 92 15.50 -4.73 -10.20
CA GLU A 92 15.75 -6.16 -10.04
C GLU A 92 14.63 -6.83 -9.20
N TYR A 93 14.13 -6.19 -8.16
CA TYR A 93 12.98 -6.68 -7.38
C TYR A 93 11.77 -6.92 -8.30
N VAL A 94 11.39 -5.93 -9.13
CA VAL A 94 10.26 -6.08 -10.05
C VAL A 94 10.55 -7.15 -11.10
N LYS A 95 11.74 -7.13 -11.70
CA LYS A 95 12.13 -8.10 -12.73
C LYS A 95 12.02 -9.54 -12.25
N ASN A 96 12.27 -9.79 -10.96
CA ASN A 96 12.21 -11.11 -10.34
C ASN A 96 10.81 -11.52 -9.86
N GLY A 97 9.81 -10.69 -10.02
CA GLY A 97 8.40 -11.04 -9.75
C GLY A 97 7.73 -10.19 -8.68
N GLY A 98 8.41 -9.19 -8.12
CA GLY A 98 7.85 -8.29 -7.13
C GLY A 98 6.77 -7.38 -7.73
N THR A 99 5.81 -6.97 -6.90
CA THR A 99 4.81 -5.96 -7.24
C THR A 99 5.19 -4.64 -6.60
N LEU A 100 5.48 -3.63 -7.42
CA LEU A 100 5.85 -2.29 -6.99
C LEU A 100 4.67 -1.33 -7.18
N VAL A 101 4.43 -0.47 -6.20
CA VAL A 101 3.44 0.60 -6.28
C VAL A 101 4.13 1.94 -6.13
N LEU A 102 4.10 2.72 -7.19
CA LEU A 102 4.62 4.09 -7.26
C LEU A 102 3.45 5.07 -7.33
N THR A 103 3.67 6.30 -6.89
CA THR A 103 2.71 7.37 -7.08
C THR A 103 3.35 8.59 -7.73
N PHE A 104 2.55 9.62 -7.98
CA PHE A 104 3.04 10.89 -8.47
C PHE A 104 4.31 11.35 -7.72
N ARG A 105 5.17 12.13 -8.37
CA ARG A 105 6.45 12.65 -7.85
C ARG A 105 7.54 11.62 -7.57
N SER A 106 7.33 10.32 -7.82
CA SER A 106 8.37 9.30 -7.61
C SER A 106 9.54 9.44 -8.58
N GLY A 107 10.77 9.15 -8.11
CA GLY A 107 11.98 9.01 -8.94
C GLY A 107 12.55 10.28 -9.57
N THR A 108 12.14 11.47 -9.11
CA THR A 108 12.44 12.74 -9.78
C THR A 108 13.74 13.40 -9.32
N ARG A 109 14.35 12.96 -8.22
CA ARG A 109 15.51 13.60 -7.60
C ARG A 109 16.61 12.59 -7.28
N ASP A 110 17.85 13.10 -7.27
CA ASP A 110 19.03 12.35 -6.82
C ASP A 110 19.21 12.44 -5.29
N GLU A 111 20.26 11.79 -4.77
CA GLU A 111 20.62 11.75 -3.34
C GLU A 111 20.97 13.13 -2.74
N TYR A 112 21.21 14.11 -3.58
CA TYR A 112 21.45 15.51 -3.17
C TYR A 112 20.18 16.37 -3.28
N ASN A 113 19.01 15.74 -3.47
CA ASN A 113 17.73 16.41 -3.69
C ASN A 113 17.70 17.33 -4.94
N ARG A 114 18.57 17.08 -5.94
CA ARG A 114 18.59 17.79 -7.22
C ARG A 114 17.63 17.12 -8.19
N VAL A 115 16.88 17.93 -8.93
CA VAL A 115 15.97 17.44 -9.97
C VAL A 115 16.79 16.77 -11.09
N ARG A 116 16.41 15.53 -11.42
CA ARG A 116 16.99 14.83 -12.59
C ARG A 116 16.37 15.38 -13.88
N PRO A 117 17.16 15.70 -14.91
CA PRO A 117 16.65 16.21 -16.19
C PRO A 117 16.08 15.04 -17.03
N MET A 118 15.01 14.43 -16.55
CA MET A 118 14.38 13.25 -17.14
C MET A 118 12.87 13.45 -17.23
N ALA A 119 12.23 12.83 -18.23
CA ALA A 119 10.78 12.76 -18.29
C ALA A 119 10.22 11.97 -17.08
N LEU A 120 9.11 12.44 -16.52
CA LEU A 120 8.51 11.82 -15.34
C LEU A 120 7.89 10.44 -15.67
N PRO A 121 7.92 9.49 -14.76
CA PRO A 121 8.38 9.54 -13.37
C PRO A 121 9.91 9.29 -13.19
N GLY A 122 10.73 10.03 -13.87
CA GLY A 122 12.17 10.04 -13.68
C GLY A 122 12.83 8.67 -13.88
N VAL A 123 13.57 8.21 -12.88
CA VAL A 123 14.32 6.93 -12.95
C VAL A 123 13.40 5.70 -13.07
N PHE A 124 12.11 5.84 -12.81
CA PHE A 124 11.13 4.77 -12.89
C PHE A 124 10.33 4.73 -14.20
N LYS A 125 10.58 5.68 -15.14
CA LYS A 125 9.84 5.76 -16.40
C LYS A 125 9.79 4.43 -17.14
N GLU A 126 10.92 3.75 -17.28
CA GLU A 126 11.03 2.48 -18.01
C GLU A 126 10.18 1.37 -17.36
N ILE A 127 10.33 1.16 -16.05
CA ILE A 127 9.62 0.07 -15.36
C ILE A 127 8.13 0.38 -15.17
N ALA A 128 7.77 1.66 -15.03
CA ALA A 128 6.37 2.09 -14.95
C ALA A 128 5.67 2.06 -16.31
N GLY A 129 6.44 2.09 -17.42
CA GLY A 129 5.91 2.04 -18.77
C GLY A 129 5.02 3.22 -19.14
N ILE A 130 5.30 4.40 -18.59
CA ILE A 130 4.49 5.61 -18.76
C ILE A 130 5.37 6.85 -18.88
N GLU A 131 4.75 7.93 -19.32
CA GLU A 131 5.24 9.30 -19.15
C GLU A 131 4.18 10.17 -18.50
N ALA A 132 4.49 10.82 -17.38
CA ALA A 132 3.67 11.89 -16.81
C ALA A 132 4.09 13.19 -17.51
N VAL A 133 3.28 13.65 -18.45
CA VAL A 133 3.60 14.80 -19.33
C VAL A 133 3.28 16.14 -18.69
N GLU A 134 2.34 16.14 -17.75
CA GLU A 134 1.89 17.33 -17.05
C GLU A 134 1.31 16.93 -15.70
N PHE A 135 1.05 17.89 -14.82
CA PHE A 135 0.36 17.68 -13.55
C PHE A 135 -0.56 18.86 -13.23
N ASP A 136 -1.60 18.58 -12.46
CA ASP A 136 -2.52 19.55 -11.93
C ASP A 136 -2.68 19.41 -10.42
N ALA A 137 -2.92 20.52 -9.74
CA ALA A 137 -3.40 20.57 -8.36
C ALA A 137 -4.86 21.08 -8.40
N PRO A 138 -5.83 20.17 -8.47
CA PRO A 138 -7.20 20.53 -8.79
C PRO A 138 -7.83 21.37 -7.68
N ARG A 139 -8.68 22.33 -8.07
CA ARG A 139 -9.41 23.19 -7.13
C ARG A 139 -10.70 22.56 -6.61
N LYS A 140 -11.13 21.48 -7.22
CA LYS A 140 -12.35 20.73 -6.91
C LYS A 140 -12.04 19.23 -7.09
N PRO A 141 -12.74 18.34 -6.36
CA PRO A 141 -12.57 16.91 -6.53
C PRO A 141 -12.74 16.48 -7.98
N VAL A 142 -11.77 15.76 -8.50
CA VAL A 142 -11.78 15.13 -9.83
C VAL A 142 -12.24 13.70 -9.68
N LYS A 143 -13.30 13.32 -10.39
CA LYS A 143 -13.80 11.94 -10.38
C LYS A 143 -12.82 11.00 -11.07
N ILE A 144 -12.71 9.81 -10.52
CA ILE A 144 -11.91 8.70 -11.06
C ILE A 144 -12.86 7.57 -11.44
N TYR A 145 -12.66 6.98 -12.62
CA TYR A 145 -13.47 5.87 -13.15
C TYR A 145 -12.57 4.77 -13.70
N GLY A 146 -12.98 3.53 -13.57
CA GLY A 146 -12.28 2.36 -14.10
C GLY A 146 -12.47 1.13 -13.23
N GLU A 147 -11.40 0.36 -13.02
CA GLU A 147 -11.43 -0.78 -12.10
C GLU A 147 -11.71 -0.35 -10.65
N VAL A 148 -11.39 0.91 -10.35
CA VAL A 148 -11.75 1.59 -9.10
C VAL A 148 -12.48 2.88 -9.44
N SER A 149 -13.44 3.26 -8.61
CA SER A 149 -14.15 4.53 -8.71
C SER A 149 -13.99 5.34 -7.43
N GLY A 150 -13.74 6.65 -7.59
CA GLY A 150 -13.51 7.54 -6.46
C GLY A 150 -13.22 8.97 -6.87
N SER A 151 -12.42 9.68 -6.09
CA SER A 151 -12.01 11.05 -6.35
C SER A 151 -10.57 11.33 -5.95
N ALA A 152 -9.99 12.38 -6.57
CA ALA A 152 -8.71 12.99 -6.24
C ALA A 152 -8.90 14.48 -5.98
N GLU A 153 -8.18 15.05 -4.99
CA GLU A 153 -8.40 16.44 -4.56
C GLU A 153 -7.11 17.27 -4.48
N ILE A 154 -5.95 16.63 -4.43
CA ILE A 154 -4.67 17.32 -4.14
C ILE A 154 -3.76 17.32 -5.36
N TRP A 155 -3.71 16.20 -6.10
CA TRP A 155 -2.74 16.01 -7.18
C TRP A 155 -3.29 15.10 -8.29
N CYS A 156 -3.02 15.48 -9.54
CA CYS A 156 -3.34 14.68 -10.73
C CYS A 156 -2.18 14.76 -11.73
N ASP A 157 -1.43 13.68 -11.93
CA ASP A 157 -0.49 13.54 -13.04
C ASP A 157 -1.28 13.18 -14.31
N ILE A 158 -1.02 13.88 -15.41
CA ILE A 158 -1.56 13.53 -16.73
C ILE A 158 -0.61 12.50 -17.36
N ILE A 159 -1.06 11.24 -17.37
CA ILE A 159 -0.26 10.10 -17.75
C ILE A 159 -0.52 9.71 -19.20
N LYS A 160 0.57 9.54 -19.96
CA LYS A 160 0.57 8.89 -21.28
C LYS A 160 1.19 7.50 -21.14
N PRO A 161 0.39 6.42 -21.21
CA PRO A 161 0.91 5.07 -21.22
C PRO A 161 1.76 4.81 -22.48
N ASP A 162 2.87 4.10 -22.28
CA ASP A 162 3.73 3.54 -23.35
C ASP A 162 3.50 2.03 -23.42
N THR A 163 4.05 1.28 -22.46
CA THR A 163 3.84 -0.17 -22.33
C THR A 163 2.80 -0.52 -21.27
N ALA A 164 2.46 0.43 -20.40
CA ALA A 164 1.50 0.21 -19.32
C ALA A 164 0.05 0.18 -19.82
N LYS A 165 -0.79 -0.57 -19.12
CA LYS A 165 -2.24 -0.59 -19.30
C LYS A 165 -2.90 0.41 -18.35
N THR A 166 -3.82 1.22 -18.86
CA THR A 166 -4.69 2.06 -18.05
C THR A 166 -5.72 1.21 -17.32
N ILE A 167 -5.86 1.40 -16.02
CA ILE A 167 -6.90 0.76 -15.19
C ILE A 167 -7.90 1.76 -14.62
N CYS A 168 -7.51 3.04 -14.47
CA CYS A 168 -8.45 4.12 -14.13
C CYS A 168 -8.15 5.38 -14.94
N THR A 169 -9.18 6.19 -15.17
CA THR A 169 -9.13 7.45 -15.93
C THR A 169 -9.76 8.58 -15.14
N TYR A 170 -9.38 9.83 -15.47
CA TYR A 170 -10.00 11.04 -14.94
C TYR A 170 -11.37 11.30 -15.57
N GLY A 171 -12.34 11.73 -14.76
CA GLY A 171 -13.72 11.96 -15.19
C GLY A 171 -14.08 13.40 -15.50
N SER A 172 -13.22 14.37 -15.17
CA SER A 172 -13.45 15.80 -15.37
C SER A 172 -12.16 16.54 -15.70
N GLU A 173 -12.21 17.84 -15.75
CA GLU A 173 -11.16 18.77 -16.15
C GLU A 173 -10.73 18.59 -17.62
N TYR A 174 -9.72 19.37 -18.07
CA TYR A 174 -9.23 19.32 -19.45
C TYR A 174 -8.56 17.99 -19.81
N TYR A 175 -8.17 17.22 -18.80
CA TYR A 175 -7.56 15.88 -18.93
C TYR A 175 -8.56 14.73 -18.75
N LYS A 176 -9.86 15.00 -18.88
CA LYS A 176 -10.90 13.96 -18.84
C LYS A 176 -10.61 12.85 -19.85
N GLY A 177 -10.63 11.59 -19.37
CA GLY A 177 -10.33 10.40 -20.17
C GLY A 177 -8.85 10.01 -20.18
N GLU A 178 -7.95 10.88 -19.72
CA GLU A 178 -6.55 10.52 -19.53
C GLU A 178 -6.37 9.55 -18.39
N SER A 179 -5.25 8.79 -18.41
CA SER A 179 -4.95 7.77 -17.40
C SER A 179 -4.67 8.40 -16.04
N ALA A 180 -5.31 7.88 -15.00
CA ALA A 180 -5.09 8.25 -13.60
C ALA A 180 -4.32 7.16 -12.85
N VAL A 181 -4.59 5.89 -13.15
CA VAL A 181 -3.88 4.73 -12.58
C VAL A 181 -3.56 3.77 -13.72
N THR A 182 -2.32 3.27 -13.71
CA THR A 182 -1.84 2.31 -14.70
C THR A 182 -1.15 1.12 -14.06
N VAL A 183 -1.04 0.03 -14.80
CA VAL A 183 -0.23 -1.15 -14.45
C VAL A 183 0.65 -1.54 -15.62
N ASN A 184 1.93 -1.80 -15.36
CA ASN A 184 2.90 -2.27 -16.35
C ASN A 184 3.50 -3.61 -15.92
N GLU A 185 3.60 -4.55 -16.83
CA GLU A 185 4.35 -5.78 -16.63
C GLU A 185 5.83 -5.52 -16.93
N TYR A 186 6.72 -5.87 -16.01
CA TYR A 186 8.16 -5.72 -16.20
C TYR A 186 8.91 -6.95 -15.68
N GLY A 187 9.55 -7.68 -16.58
CA GLY A 187 10.13 -8.99 -16.26
C GLY A 187 9.06 -9.99 -15.83
N LYS A 188 9.16 -10.51 -14.62
CA LYS A 188 8.16 -11.41 -14.02
C LYS A 188 7.19 -10.69 -13.09
N GLY A 189 7.47 -9.43 -12.75
CA GLY A 189 6.68 -8.62 -11.83
C GLY A 189 5.89 -7.54 -12.52
N ARG A 190 5.39 -6.59 -11.73
CA ARG A 190 4.56 -5.49 -12.21
C ARG A 190 4.74 -4.22 -11.43
N VAL A 191 4.43 -3.11 -12.07
CA VAL A 191 4.48 -1.77 -11.47
C VAL A 191 3.12 -1.12 -11.63
N TYR A 192 2.48 -0.77 -10.51
CA TYR A 192 1.35 0.13 -10.48
C TYR A 192 1.86 1.56 -10.35
N TYR A 193 1.31 2.46 -11.16
CA TYR A 193 1.55 3.89 -11.01
C TYR A 193 0.23 4.59 -10.74
N VAL A 194 0.14 5.24 -9.57
CA VAL A 194 -1.04 6.00 -9.12
C VAL A 194 -0.73 7.48 -9.27
N GLY A 195 -1.24 8.09 -10.32
CA GLY A 195 -0.96 9.48 -10.69
C GLY A 195 -1.71 10.52 -9.86
N CYS A 196 -2.52 10.09 -8.89
CA CYS A 196 -3.34 11.01 -8.08
C CYS A 196 -3.43 10.56 -6.62
N ASP A 197 -3.90 11.47 -5.76
CA ASP A 197 -4.33 11.14 -4.40
C ASP A 197 -5.75 10.58 -4.45
N LEU A 198 -5.90 9.29 -4.29
CA LEU A 198 -7.22 8.65 -4.22
C LEU A 198 -7.84 8.85 -2.83
N ASP A 199 -9.16 9.04 -2.79
CA ASP A 199 -9.90 8.97 -1.52
C ASP A 199 -9.75 7.58 -0.85
N ASN A 200 -10.10 7.48 0.43
CA ASN A 200 -9.84 6.29 1.22
C ASN A 200 -10.52 5.02 0.69
N ASP A 201 -11.75 5.14 0.19
CA ASP A 201 -12.50 3.98 -0.29
C ASP A 201 -11.91 3.48 -1.62
N ALA A 202 -11.59 4.39 -2.53
CA ALA A 202 -10.90 4.08 -3.78
C ALA A 202 -9.50 3.49 -3.54
N MET A 203 -8.76 4.03 -2.56
CA MET A 203 -7.45 3.51 -2.17
C MET A 203 -7.56 2.08 -1.63
N LYS A 204 -8.54 1.80 -0.77
CA LYS A 204 -8.79 0.46 -0.23
C LYS A 204 -9.07 -0.53 -1.37
N GLU A 205 -9.94 -0.18 -2.31
CA GLU A 205 -10.25 -1.06 -3.44
C GLU A 205 -9.05 -1.24 -4.38
N LEU A 206 -8.24 -0.22 -4.61
CA LEU A 206 -7.01 -0.35 -5.38
C LEU A 206 -6.02 -1.30 -4.69
N VAL A 207 -5.82 -1.18 -3.38
CA VAL A 207 -4.96 -2.09 -2.60
C VAL A 207 -5.48 -3.52 -2.68
N ARG A 208 -6.81 -3.74 -2.67
CA ARG A 208 -7.42 -5.07 -2.87
C ARG A 208 -7.08 -5.67 -4.24
N ILE A 209 -7.16 -4.87 -5.31
CA ILE A 209 -6.79 -5.29 -6.67
C ILE A 209 -5.30 -5.65 -6.74
N ILE A 210 -4.44 -4.79 -6.18
CA ILE A 210 -2.99 -5.01 -6.12
C ILE A 210 -2.67 -6.31 -5.36
N SER A 211 -3.28 -6.50 -4.20
CA SER A 211 -3.08 -7.69 -3.35
C SER A 211 -3.47 -8.97 -4.06
N LYS A 212 -4.64 -8.98 -4.70
CA LYS A 212 -5.08 -10.11 -5.52
C LYS A 212 -4.08 -10.44 -6.63
N SER A 213 -3.56 -9.42 -7.30
CA SER A 213 -2.58 -9.59 -8.39
C SER A 213 -1.23 -10.13 -7.90
N ALA A 214 -0.87 -9.85 -6.65
CA ALA A 214 0.36 -10.29 -6.00
C ALA A 214 0.20 -11.60 -5.21
N ASN A 215 -0.97 -12.26 -5.27
CA ASN A 215 -1.32 -13.43 -4.46
C ASN A 215 -1.11 -13.16 -2.94
N VAL A 216 -1.58 -12.00 -2.49
CA VAL A 216 -1.68 -11.62 -1.08
C VAL A 216 -3.13 -11.72 -0.66
N GLU A 217 -3.37 -12.47 0.40
CA GLU A 217 -4.70 -12.64 0.95
C GLU A 217 -5.16 -11.39 1.71
N THR A 218 -6.42 -11.06 1.57
CA THR A 218 -7.09 -9.99 2.32
C THR A 218 -8.20 -10.59 3.18
N VAL A 219 -8.40 -10.04 4.37
CA VAL A 219 -9.49 -10.45 5.26
C VAL A 219 -10.38 -9.26 5.53
N ASP A 220 -11.64 -9.36 5.11
CA ASP A 220 -12.64 -8.33 5.40
C ASP A 220 -13.18 -8.50 6.83
N THR A 221 -13.01 -7.45 7.63
CA THR A 221 -13.51 -7.39 9.00
C THR A 221 -14.36 -6.14 9.22
N PRO A 222 -15.23 -6.12 10.25
CA PRO A 222 -15.86 -4.89 10.69
C PRO A 222 -14.82 -3.84 11.11
N ASN A 223 -15.18 -2.56 11.02
CA ASN A 223 -14.31 -1.48 11.47
C ASN A 223 -13.84 -1.70 12.90
N GLY A 224 -12.55 -1.46 13.15
CA GLY A 224 -11.94 -1.62 14.46
C GLY A 224 -11.62 -3.07 14.84
N VAL A 225 -11.76 -4.01 13.91
CA VAL A 225 -11.27 -5.39 14.09
C VAL A 225 -10.02 -5.60 13.26
N GLU A 226 -8.93 -5.98 13.90
CA GLU A 226 -7.63 -6.26 13.30
C GLU A 226 -7.31 -7.75 13.34
N VAL A 227 -6.69 -8.26 12.27
CA VAL A 227 -6.21 -9.63 12.15
C VAL A 227 -4.72 -9.64 11.89
N VAL A 228 -3.95 -10.24 12.78
CA VAL A 228 -2.51 -10.38 12.66
C VAL A 228 -2.14 -11.84 12.44
N LYS A 229 -1.50 -12.14 11.31
CA LYS A 229 -1.02 -13.48 10.97
C LYS A 229 0.41 -13.68 11.46
N ARG A 230 0.64 -14.75 12.21
CA ARG A 230 1.95 -15.20 12.63
C ARG A 230 2.22 -16.61 12.07
N ASP A 231 3.40 -17.19 12.37
CA ASP A 231 3.80 -18.50 11.81
C ASP A 231 2.74 -19.59 12.05
N ASP A 232 2.30 -19.75 13.30
CA ASP A 232 1.44 -20.86 13.71
C ASP A 232 0.11 -20.42 14.32
N CYS A 233 -0.19 -19.11 14.33
CA CYS A 233 -1.43 -18.62 14.90
C CYS A 233 -1.91 -17.34 14.23
N THR A 234 -3.21 -17.11 14.34
CA THR A 234 -3.88 -15.86 13.97
C THR A 234 -4.35 -15.15 15.23
N ILE A 235 -4.05 -13.86 15.35
CA ILE A 235 -4.51 -13.01 16.45
C ILE A 235 -5.60 -12.10 15.90
N ILE A 236 -6.75 -12.05 16.59
CA ILE A 236 -7.86 -11.16 16.28
C ILE A 236 -8.00 -10.18 17.44
N LEU A 237 -8.03 -8.89 17.13
CA LEU A 237 -8.18 -7.82 18.10
C LEU A 237 -9.43 -7.01 17.78
N ASN A 238 -10.26 -6.78 18.79
CA ASN A 238 -11.37 -5.85 18.70
C ASN A 238 -10.99 -4.54 19.41
N HIS A 239 -10.77 -3.48 18.66
CA HIS A 239 -10.43 -2.15 19.18
C HIS A 239 -11.66 -1.32 19.57
N ASN A 240 -12.88 -1.86 19.36
CA ASN A 240 -14.12 -1.19 19.73
C ASN A 240 -14.44 -1.41 21.22
N GLU A 241 -15.24 -0.52 21.78
CA GLU A 241 -15.76 -0.65 23.16
C GLU A 241 -16.81 -1.74 23.30
N ASN A 242 -17.50 -2.06 22.22
CA ASN A 242 -18.60 -3.01 22.20
C ASN A 242 -18.19 -4.34 21.57
N GLU A 243 -18.96 -5.36 21.88
CA GLU A 243 -18.91 -6.67 21.25
C GLU A 243 -19.09 -6.55 19.73
N VAL A 244 -18.33 -7.34 18.97
CA VAL A 244 -18.37 -7.39 17.50
C VAL A 244 -18.36 -8.84 17.02
N ASP A 245 -19.21 -9.16 16.04
CA ASP A 245 -19.09 -10.37 15.24
C ASP A 245 -18.00 -10.15 14.17
N THR A 246 -16.82 -10.72 14.41
CA THR A 246 -15.63 -10.58 13.55
C THR A 246 -15.77 -11.28 12.20
N LYS A 247 -16.76 -12.16 12.03
CA LYS A 247 -16.98 -13.09 10.90
C LYS A 247 -15.88 -14.17 10.75
N ILE A 248 -14.97 -14.27 11.72
CA ILE A 248 -13.87 -15.23 11.71
C ILE A 248 -14.16 -16.34 12.69
N LYS A 249 -13.90 -17.56 12.28
CA LYS A 249 -14.09 -18.78 13.11
C LYS A 249 -12.79 -19.58 13.13
N GLY A 250 -12.61 -20.40 14.15
CA GLY A 250 -11.46 -21.28 14.28
C GLY A 250 -11.34 -21.86 15.68
N VAL A 251 -10.28 -22.61 15.93
CA VAL A 251 -10.04 -23.22 17.25
C VAL A 251 -9.25 -22.22 18.11
N SER A 252 -9.80 -21.89 19.27
CA SER A 252 -9.18 -21.00 20.26
C SER A 252 -7.98 -21.65 20.91
N LEU A 253 -6.85 -20.94 20.96
CA LEU A 253 -5.66 -21.41 21.66
C LEU A 253 -5.73 -21.23 23.20
N PHE A 254 -6.75 -20.53 23.71
CA PHE A 254 -6.95 -20.36 25.15
C PHE A 254 -7.52 -21.61 25.83
N ASP A 255 -8.46 -22.29 25.15
CA ASP A 255 -9.25 -23.37 25.73
C ASP A 255 -9.45 -24.60 24.81
N GLY A 256 -9.03 -24.50 23.54
CA GLY A 256 -9.19 -25.55 22.53
C GLY A 256 -10.61 -25.69 21.99
N LEU A 257 -11.50 -24.75 22.29
CA LEU A 257 -12.90 -24.74 21.81
C LEU A 257 -13.03 -23.97 20.49
N GLU A 258 -14.12 -24.24 19.79
CA GLU A 258 -14.46 -23.45 18.60
C GLU A 258 -14.83 -22.01 18.98
N PHE A 259 -14.13 -21.04 18.41
CA PHE A 259 -14.47 -19.64 18.47
C PHE A 259 -15.59 -19.34 17.46
N ASN A 260 -16.71 -18.83 17.93
CA ASN A 260 -17.92 -18.60 17.13
C ASN A 260 -17.87 -17.30 16.29
N GLY A 261 -16.84 -16.49 16.44
CA GLY A 261 -16.65 -15.22 15.73
C GLY A 261 -16.99 -13.98 16.55
N VAL A 262 -17.63 -14.14 17.71
CA VAL A 262 -18.00 -12.99 18.58
C VAL A 262 -16.89 -12.67 19.55
N LEU A 263 -16.46 -11.40 19.58
CA LEU A 263 -15.37 -10.91 20.42
C LEU A 263 -15.83 -9.69 21.21
N ASP A 264 -15.71 -9.77 22.53
CA ASP A 264 -16.04 -8.67 23.45
C ASP A 264 -15.31 -7.38 23.09
N GLY A 265 -15.80 -6.25 23.61
CA GLY A 265 -15.13 -4.96 23.51
C GLY A 265 -13.72 -5.02 24.08
N TYR A 266 -12.74 -4.50 23.34
CA TYR A 266 -11.30 -4.60 23.63
C TYR A 266 -10.79 -6.03 23.79
N GLY A 267 -11.54 -7.03 23.29
CA GLY A 267 -11.20 -8.44 23.35
C GLY A 267 -10.08 -8.81 22.39
N VAL A 268 -9.37 -9.88 22.74
CA VAL A 268 -8.33 -10.49 21.93
C VAL A 268 -8.58 -11.99 21.84
N GLN A 269 -8.48 -12.57 20.64
CA GLN A 269 -8.57 -14.00 20.43
C GLN A 269 -7.36 -14.52 19.66
N PHE A 270 -6.89 -15.69 20.06
CA PHE A 270 -5.81 -16.40 19.39
C PHE A 270 -6.39 -17.68 18.80
N LEU A 271 -6.25 -17.84 17.50
CA LEU A 271 -6.72 -19.03 16.77
C LEU A 271 -5.55 -19.86 16.28
N GLU A 272 -5.75 -21.17 16.23
CA GLU A 272 -4.78 -22.12 15.69
C GLU A 272 -4.61 -21.92 14.17
N GLY A 273 -3.38 -21.89 13.69
CA GLY A 273 -3.06 -21.78 12.28
C GLY A 273 -3.20 -20.37 11.68
N SER A 274 -2.95 -20.28 10.39
CA SER A 274 -3.13 -19.07 9.60
C SER A 274 -4.44 -19.19 8.83
N ILE A 275 -5.34 -18.21 8.99
CA ILE A 275 -6.61 -18.08 8.24
C ILE A 275 -6.38 -17.26 6.99
#